data_bd7ff3bf4868c3604242bed962f885ab
#
_entry.id   bd7ff3bf4868c3604242bed962f885ab
#
_cell.length_a   1.000
_cell.length_b   1.000
_cell.length_c   1.000
_cell.angle_alpha   90.00
_cell.angle_beta   90.00
_cell.angle_gamma   90.00
#
_symmetry.space_group_name_H-M   'P 1'
#
loop_
_entity.id
_entity.type
_entity.pdbx_description
1 polymer ?
#
loop_
_entity_poly.entity_id
_entity_poly.type
_entity_poly.pdbx_seq_one_letter_code
_entity_poly.pdbx_strand_id
1 'polypeptide(L)'
;DNGYGNGFANSFAGGSINESVGNFNQRKAKTEKLVYWGESHDTYANDGGESKNKSQNVIDRAYAVVAGNNGATALYFSRPAQKAKNDIRFGDKGSVHFKDAEVAQVNHMHNVCAGEPNYYVKGNGVCAQVRKSGAIIVLGSGSDRDVTVANGAGDGKWLKPGTYKDMVGGGAFTVNASTISGHVGESGIAVIYNAGSIVLPPEVVFNPADGTAFSDETLTVTATPLNAVSAWIQVNDGAKQDFTADKQFTVGADVAYGKNVTITWGATDKEGKTETGSVTYKKVKAYVPELGKADEISCFLETSNAAAAVYVWNNKVSPVIKYAGDWNDAINKKLPLVGKSVSGKNVFKWTYDGTETTAPAQLIFLDGNGNKLTADVDFVNHGYYVDGAYSTTVTKVHEDEIVDPEYVYFDNA
;
A
#
# COMPACT_ATOMS: atom_id res chain seq x y z
N ASP A 1 16.88 7.93 -12.57
CA ASP A 1 17.96 8.88 -12.34
C ASP A 1 17.52 9.93 -11.31
N ASN A 2 18.16 9.91 -10.15
CA ASN A 2 17.86 10.78 -9.01
C ASN A 2 17.93 12.27 -9.37
N GLY A 3 18.97 12.66 -10.10
CA GLY A 3 19.16 14.07 -10.49
C GLY A 3 18.06 14.62 -11.38
N TYR A 4 17.52 13.79 -12.26
CA TYR A 4 16.45 14.19 -13.17
C TYR A 4 15.12 14.38 -12.43
N GLY A 5 14.70 13.39 -11.66
CA GLY A 5 13.46 13.47 -10.86
C GLY A 5 13.49 14.58 -9.82
N ASN A 6 14.60 14.71 -9.09
CA ASN A 6 14.80 15.81 -8.13
C ASN A 6 14.82 17.19 -8.81
N GLY A 7 15.37 17.30 -10.02
CA GLY A 7 15.33 18.55 -10.79
C GLY A 7 13.92 19.02 -11.05
N PHE A 8 12.99 18.13 -11.45
CA PHE A 8 11.58 18.47 -11.61
C PHE A 8 10.90 18.76 -10.28
N ALA A 9 11.11 17.92 -9.27
CA ALA A 9 10.50 18.12 -7.95
C ALA A 9 10.93 19.45 -7.31
N ASN A 10 12.18 19.86 -7.48
CA ASN A 10 12.67 21.16 -6.99
C ASN A 10 12.07 22.33 -7.79
N SER A 11 11.97 22.21 -9.10
CA SER A 11 11.37 23.24 -9.95
C SER A 11 9.90 23.45 -9.61
N PHE A 12 9.10 22.39 -9.48
CA PHE A 12 7.69 22.48 -9.11
C PHE A 12 7.50 22.99 -7.67
N ALA A 13 8.36 22.62 -6.74
CA ALA A 13 8.35 23.16 -5.37
C ALA A 13 8.63 24.68 -5.37
N GLY A 14 9.45 25.16 -6.30
CA GLY A 14 9.70 26.59 -6.54
C GLY A 14 8.67 27.28 -7.44
N GLY A 15 7.59 26.61 -7.81
CA GLY A 15 6.54 27.17 -8.66
C GLY A 15 6.94 27.42 -10.12
N SER A 16 7.91 26.66 -10.62
CA SER A 16 8.46 26.78 -11.98
C SER A 16 8.47 25.43 -12.71
N ILE A 17 8.79 25.45 -13.99
CA ILE A 17 9.05 24.25 -14.80
C ILE A 17 10.55 24.05 -14.99
N ASN A 18 10.99 22.79 -14.99
CA ASN A 18 12.39 22.48 -15.30
C ASN A 18 12.65 22.66 -16.79
N GLU A 19 13.55 23.57 -17.11
CA GLU A 19 13.94 23.85 -18.48
C GLU A 19 15.07 22.95 -18.98
N SER A 20 15.73 22.24 -18.07
CA SER A 20 16.93 21.46 -18.34
C SER A 20 16.60 19.99 -18.61
N VAL A 21 16.05 19.69 -19.76
CA VAL A 21 15.88 18.30 -20.22
C VAL A 21 17.22 17.68 -20.63
N GLY A 22 18.24 18.47 -20.87
CA GLY A 22 19.55 18.02 -21.34
C GLY A 22 20.31 17.06 -20.44
N ASN A 23 19.88 16.95 -19.17
CA ASN A 23 20.48 16.04 -18.20
C ASN A 23 19.84 14.64 -18.18
N PHE A 24 18.79 14.44 -18.96
CA PHE A 24 18.16 13.14 -19.11
C PHE A 24 19.14 12.17 -19.78
N ASN A 25 19.38 11.04 -19.11
CA ASN A 25 20.32 10.02 -19.57
C ASN A 25 21.73 10.55 -19.88
N GLN A 26 22.34 11.24 -18.95
CA GLN A 26 23.72 11.72 -19.07
C GLN A 26 24.74 10.62 -19.40
N ARG A 27 24.47 9.39 -19.00
CA ARG A 27 25.33 8.22 -19.24
C ARG A 27 25.10 7.56 -20.59
N LYS A 28 24.18 8.08 -21.39
CA LYS A 28 23.87 7.55 -22.77
C LYS A 28 23.52 6.06 -22.74
N ALA A 29 22.92 5.58 -21.67
CA ALA A 29 22.41 4.23 -21.59
C ALA A 29 21.19 4.08 -22.50
N LYS A 30 20.92 2.87 -22.98
CA LYS A 30 19.72 2.59 -23.76
C LYS A 30 18.49 2.86 -22.88
N THR A 31 17.49 3.52 -23.45
CA THR A 31 16.32 4.01 -22.69
C THR A 31 15.58 2.89 -21.97
N GLU A 32 15.48 1.72 -22.59
CA GLU A 32 14.85 0.53 -21.98
C GLU A 32 15.59 -0.04 -20.76
N LYS A 33 16.80 0.45 -20.50
CA LYS A 33 17.60 0.10 -19.30
C LYS A 33 17.57 1.16 -18.22
N LEU A 34 16.79 2.21 -18.40
CA LEU A 34 16.70 3.31 -17.46
C LEU A 34 15.49 3.15 -16.54
N VAL A 35 15.67 3.55 -15.31
CA VAL A 35 14.61 3.64 -14.30
C VAL A 35 14.52 5.07 -13.83
N TYR A 36 13.32 5.64 -13.88
CA TYR A 36 13.05 7.00 -13.45
C TYR A 36 12.03 7.07 -12.34
N TRP A 37 12.17 8.05 -11.50
CA TRP A 37 11.22 8.35 -10.41
C TRP A 37 11.17 9.85 -10.12
N GLY A 38 10.05 10.35 -9.66
CA GLY A 38 9.94 11.71 -9.09
C GLY A 38 10.47 11.76 -7.66
N GLU A 39 10.32 10.65 -6.92
CA GLU A 39 10.75 10.44 -5.56
C GLU A 39 11.13 8.97 -5.36
N SER A 40 12.08 8.69 -4.46
CA SER A 40 12.46 7.35 -4.04
C SER A 40 12.56 7.27 -2.52
N HIS A 41 12.72 6.08 -1.96
CA HIS A 41 12.98 5.90 -0.53
C HIS A 41 14.22 6.68 -0.06
N ASP A 42 15.25 6.77 -0.89
CA ASP A 42 16.46 7.53 -0.58
C ASP A 42 16.20 9.04 -0.48
N THR A 43 15.46 9.61 -1.42
CA THR A 43 15.15 11.05 -1.40
C THR A 43 14.11 11.40 -0.34
N TYR A 44 13.30 10.44 0.09
CA TYR A 44 12.26 10.64 1.11
C TYR A 44 12.79 10.38 2.53
N ALA A 45 13.39 9.22 2.78
CA ALA A 45 13.65 8.73 4.12
C ALA A 45 15.09 8.90 4.60
N ASN A 46 16.07 9.07 3.70
CA ASN A 46 17.47 9.25 4.11
C ASN A 46 17.70 10.60 4.80
N ASP A 47 18.83 10.72 5.48
CA ASP A 47 19.14 11.86 6.37
C ASP A 47 19.05 13.23 5.67
N GLY A 48 19.33 13.30 4.39
CA GLY A 48 19.12 14.49 3.56
C GLY A 48 17.66 14.86 3.36
N GLY A 49 16.76 13.88 3.30
CA GLY A 49 15.31 14.04 3.24
C GLY A 49 14.82 15.06 2.20
N GLU A 50 15.38 15.03 1.00
CA GLU A 50 15.22 16.07 -0.02
C GLU A 50 13.76 16.27 -0.45
N SER A 51 12.96 15.21 -0.43
CA SER A 51 11.59 15.25 -0.93
C SER A 51 10.52 15.12 0.14
N LYS A 52 10.81 14.63 1.34
CA LYS A 52 9.82 14.37 2.41
C LYS A 52 8.95 15.57 2.82
N ASN A 53 9.45 16.79 2.63
CA ASN A 53 8.74 18.00 2.97
C ASN A 53 8.06 18.66 1.75
N LYS A 54 8.23 18.11 0.56
CA LYS A 54 7.48 18.53 -0.62
C LYS A 54 6.06 17.97 -0.56
N SER A 55 5.08 18.74 -1.02
CA SER A 55 3.70 18.26 -1.09
C SER A 55 3.60 17.06 -2.04
N GLN A 56 2.58 16.22 -1.84
CA GLN A 56 2.32 15.09 -2.74
C GLN A 56 2.13 15.58 -4.17
N ASN A 57 1.35 16.64 -4.37
CA ASN A 57 1.11 17.22 -5.69
C ASN A 57 2.40 17.62 -6.44
N VAL A 58 3.40 18.16 -5.74
CA VAL A 58 4.71 18.47 -6.34
C VAL A 58 5.40 17.22 -6.85
N ILE A 59 5.32 16.13 -6.09
CA ILE A 59 5.91 14.84 -6.49
C ILE A 59 5.15 14.22 -7.65
N ASP A 60 3.82 14.30 -7.65
CA ASP A 60 2.99 13.78 -8.74
C ASP A 60 3.25 14.52 -10.05
N ARG A 61 3.43 15.85 -10.01
CA ARG A 61 3.85 16.64 -11.19
C ARG A 61 5.23 16.21 -11.69
N ALA A 62 6.19 16.01 -10.79
CA ALA A 62 7.51 15.50 -11.16
C ALA A 62 7.42 14.10 -11.76
N TYR A 63 6.63 13.23 -11.14
CA TYR A 63 6.38 11.88 -11.64
C TYR A 63 5.71 11.90 -13.01
N ALA A 64 4.69 12.72 -13.22
CA ALA A 64 4.00 12.84 -14.49
C ALA A 64 4.97 13.19 -15.64
N VAL A 65 5.90 14.10 -15.41
CA VAL A 65 6.90 14.45 -16.43
C VAL A 65 7.88 13.33 -16.66
N VAL A 66 8.41 12.67 -15.61
CA VAL A 66 9.40 11.60 -15.79
C VAL A 66 8.77 10.35 -16.39
N ALA A 67 7.54 10.01 -16.01
CA ALA A 67 6.81 8.88 -16.57
C ALA A 67 6.37 9.12 -18.03
N GLY A 68 6.24 10.37 -18.44
CA GLY A 68 5.97 10.72 -19.83
C GLY A 68 7.09 10.40 -20.80
N ASN A 69 8.31 10.11 -20.32
CA ASN A 69 9.44 9.78 -21.18
C ASN A 69 9.29 8.41 -21.84
N ASN A 70 9.89 8.31 -23.04
CA ASN A 70 9.85 7.10 -23.84
C ASN A 70 10.77 6.00 -23.27
N GLY A 71 10.26 4.78 -23.19
CA GLY A 71 11.00 3.53 -23.07
C GLY A 71 11.69 3.27 -21.72
N ALA A 72 11.65 4.20 -20.78
CA ALA A 72 12.19 4.01 -19.46
C ALA A 72 11.15 3.39 -18.53
N THR A 73 11.59 2.62 -17.53
CA THR A 73 10.72 2.15 -16.46
C THR A 73 10.47 3.29 -15.47
N ALA A 74 9.22 3.72 -15.33
CA ALA A 74 8.83 4.71 -14.34
C ALA A 74 8.43 4.02 -13.02
N LEU A 75 9.03 4.44 -11.91
CA LEU A 75 8.69 3.95 -10.58
C LEU A 75 8.01 5.06 -9.78
N TYR A 76 6.85 4.72 -9.22
CA TYR A 76 6.15 5.56 -8.28
C TYR A 76 6.45 5.12 -6.84
N PHE A 77 6.85 6.05 -6.00
CA PHE A 77 7.11 5.77 -4.59
C PHE A 77 5.86 6.05 -3.74
N SER A 78 5.25 5.01 -3.21
CA SER A 78 4.12 5.13 -2.28
C SER A 78 4.62 5.52 -0.90
N ARG A 79 4.43 6.79 -0.53
CA ARG A 79 4.90 7.34 0.75
C ARG A 79 4.32 6.60 1.94
N PRO A 80 5.13 6.17 2.91
CA PRO A 80 4.63 5.72 4.21
C PRO A 80 4.03 6.90 5.00
N ALA A 81 3.27 6.60 6.05
CA ALA A 81 2.72 7.62 6.94
C ALA A 81 3.80 8.37 7.73
N GLN A 82 4.89 7.68 8.06
CA GLN A 82 6.03 8.21 8.80
C GLN A 82 7.00 8.93 7.87
N LYS A 83 7.57 10.04 8.35
CA LYS A 83 8.55 10.84 7.60
C LYS A 83 10.00 10.64 8.04
N ALA A 84 10.22 10.17 9.24
CA ALA A 84 11.57 9.95 9.76
C ALA A 84 12.01 8.51 9.48
N LYS A 85 13.23 8.34 8.99
CA LYS A 85 13.81 7.04 8.64
C LYS A 85 13.67 6.00 9.76
N ASN A 86 13.92 6.43 10.99
CA ASN A 86 13.89 5.53 12.15
C ASN A 86 12.46 5.17 12.61
N ASP A 87 11.43 5.83 12.09
CA ASP A 87 10.04 5.58 12.42
C ASP A 87 9.36 4.65 11.40
N ILE A 88 9.98 4.51 10.21
CA ILE A 88 9.49 3.60 9.16
C ILE A 88 9.91 2.19 9.53
N ARG A 89 8.96 1.25 9.54
CA ARG A 89 9.16 -0.15 9.90
C ARG A 89 8.92 -1.06 8.71
N PHE A 90 9.55 -2.22 8.72
CA PHE A 90 9.23 -3.28 7.78
C PHE A 90 7.75 -3.67 7.94
N GLY A 91 7.03 -3.75 6.83
CA GLY A 91 5.58 -4.01 6.81
C GLY A 91 4.68 -2.78 6.92
N ASP A 92 5.24 -1.57 7.12
CA ASP A 92 4.45 -0.33 7.02
C ASP A 92 3.87 -0.18 5.62
N LYS A 93 2.58 0.10 5.57
CA LYS A 93 1.88 0.31 4.29
C LYS A 93 2.22 1.68 3.72
N GLY A 94 2.55 1.70 2.44
CA GLY A 94 2.58 2.93 1.67
C GLY A 94 1.16 3.45 1.38
N SER A 95 1.07 4.72 0.97
CA SER A 95 -0.20 5.30 0.54
C SER A 95 -0.75 4.58 -0.70
N VAL A 96 -2.06 4.63 -0.89
CA VAL A 96 -2.73 4.10 -2.09
C VAL A 96 -2.90 5.16 -3.17
N HIS A 97 -2.25 6.30 -3.05
CA HIS A 97 -2.36 7.45 -3.94
C HIS A 97 -2.00 7.14 -5.41
N PHE A 98 -1.25 6.07 -5.65
CA PHE A 98 -1.00 5.57 -7.02
C PHE A 98 -2.28 5.18 -7.79
N LYS A 99 -3.43 5.06 -7.09
CA LYS A 99 -4.75 4.79 -7.69
C LYS A 99 -5.48 6.07 -8.10
N ASP A 100 -5.04 7.22 -7.62
CA ASP A 100 -5.66 8.50 -7.94
C ASP A 100 -5.40 8.86 -9.40
N ALA A 101 -6.32 9.60 -10.01
CA ALA A 101 -6.34 9.80 -11.45
C ALA A 101 -5.03 10.41 -11.99
N GLU A 102 -4.44 11.36 -11.26
CA GLU A 102 -3.21 12.06 -11.63
C GLU A 102 -1.98 11.15 -11.71
N VAL A 103 -2.00 9.98 -11.06
CA VAL A 103 -0.93 8.97 -11.15
C VAL A 103 -1.34 7.82 -12.06
N ALA A 104 -2.54 7.28 -11.87
CA ALA A 104 -3.04 6.14 -12.65
C ALA A 104 -3.10 6.45 -14.14
N GLN A 105 -3.63 7.63 -14.54
CA GLN A 105 -3.75 8.00 -15.94
C GLN A 105 -2.42 8.33 -16.60
N VAL A 106 -1.45 8.85 -15.82
CA VAL A 106 -0.08 9.00 -16.30
C VAL A 106 0.53 7.65 -16.67
N ASN A 107 0.35 6.63 -15.83
CA ASN A 107 0.82 5.26 -16.10
C ASN A 107 0.11 4.64 -17.31
N HIS A 108 -1.22 4.83 -17.40
CA HIS A 108 -1.99 4.36 -18.54
C HIS A 108 -1.48 4.97 -19.85
N MET A 109 -1.31 6.30 -19.89
CA MET A 109 -0.78 6.98 -21.06
C MET A 109 0.65 6.50 -21.42
N HIS A 110 1.52 6.31 -20.42
CA HIS A 110 2.85 5.76 -20.62
C HIS A 110 2.79 4.41 -21.37
N ASN A 111 1.90 3.52 -20.93
CA ASN A 111 1.73 2.19 -21.52
C ASN A 111 1.13 2.25 -22.93
N VAL A 112 0.11 3.10 -23.14
CA VAL A 112 -0.50 3.30 -24.47
C VAL A 112 0.51 3.80 -25.49
N CYS A 113 1.41 4.69 -25.07
CA CYS A 113 2.42 5.28 -25.92
C CYS A 113 3.74 4.50 -25.91
N ALA A 114 3.75 3.26 -25.42
CA ALA A 114 4.97 2.45 -25.36
C ALA A 114 5.64 2.34 -26.76
N GLY A 115 6.95 2.57 -26.81
CA GLY A 115 7.72 2.56 -28.05
C GLY A 115 7.63 3.82 -28.92
N GLU A 116 6.72 4.76 -28.59
CA GLU A 116 6.61 6.02 -29.33
C GLU A 116 7.68 7.01 -28.85
N PRO A 117 8.28 7.81 -29.74
CA PRO A 117 9.16 8.90 -29.32
C PRO A 117 8.39 9.92 -28.49
N ASN A 118 9.06 10.64 -27.60
CA ASN A 118 8.48 11.74 -26.85
C ASN A 118 9.14 13.07 -27.21
N TYR A 119 8.38 14.13 -27.03
CA TYR A 119 8.86 15.48 -27.17
C TYR A 119 8.46 16.31 -25.95
N TYR A 120 9.46 16.85 -25.26
CA TYR A 120 9.24 17.71 -24.11
C TYR A 120 9.04 19.17 -24.57
N VAL A 121 7.88 19.71 -24.32
CA VAL A 121 7.52 21.10 -24.60
C VAL A 121 7.44 21.89 -23.32
N LYS A 122 7.76 23.16 -23.36
CA LYS A 122 7.69 24.07 -22.22
C LYS A 122 7.45 25.50 -22.67
N GLY A 123 6.83 26.28 -21.80
CA GLY A 123 6.59 27.70 -22.01
C GLY A 123 5.43 28.19 -21.16
N ASN A 124 5.40 29.48 -20.82
CA ASN A 124 4.30 30.13 -20.08
C ASN A 124 3.91 29.42 -18.79
N GLY A 125 4.89 28.88 -18.05
CA GLY A 125 4.64 28.16 -16.79
C GLY A 125 3.93 26.82 -16.92
N VAL A 126 3.96 26.19 -18.11
CA VAL A 126 3.44 24.87 -18.39
C VAL A 126 4.47 24.05 -19.17
N CYS A 127 4.54 22.76 -18.90
CA CYS A 127 5.30 21.82 -19.72
C CYS A 127 4.42 20.63 -20.12
N ALA A 128 4.85 19.93 -21.17
CA ALA A 128 4.17 18.74 -21.64
C ALA A 128 5.15 17.71 -22.18
N GLN A 129 4.83 16.43 -21.98
CA GLN A 129 5.41 15.31 -22.69
C GLN A 129 4.42 14.89 -23.78
N VAL A 130 4.75 15.17 -25.02
CA VAL A 130 3.88 14.90 -26.17
C VAL A 130 4.37 13.64 -26.87
N ARG A 131 3.43 12.74 -27.18
CA ARG A 131 3.61 11.48 -27.89
C ARG A 131 2.67 11.43 -29.11
N LYS A 132 2.79 10.42 -29.95
CA LYS A 132 1.89 10.28 -31.11
C LYS A 132 0.45 9.96 -30.74
N SER A 133 0.25 9.23 -29.62
CA SER A 133 -1.06 8.75 -29.17
C SER A 133 -1.57 9.47 -27.92
N GLY A 134 -0.80 10.39 -27.32
CA GLY A 134 -1.22 11.10 -26.12
C GLY A 134 -0.27 12.21 -25.70
N ALA A 135 -0.66 12.94 -24.65
CA ALA A 135 0.19 13.94 -24.00
C ALA A 135 -0.10 14.02 -22.51
N ILE A 136 0.94 14.32 -21.74
CA ILE A 136 0.84 14.69 -20.31
C ILE A 136 1.20 16.17 -20.23
N ILE A 137 0.31 16.97 -19.66
CA ILE A 137 0.45 18.42 -19.53
C ILE A 137 0.52 18.76 -18.04
N VAL A 138 1.55 19.52 -17.62
CA VAL A 138 1.82 19.78 -16.19
C VAL A 138 2.07 21.28 -15.98
N LEU A 139 1.33 21.86 -15.02
CA LEU A 139 1.54 23.24 -14.58
C LEU A 139 2.78 23.35 -13.68
N GLY A 140 3.59 24.38 -13.90
CA GLY A 140 4.71 24.71 -13.02
C GLY A 140 4.27 25.15 -11.63
N SER A 141 3.15 25.87 -11.57
CA SER A 141 2.52 26.34 -10.33
C SER A 141 1.03 26.58 -10.53
N GLY A 142 0.31 26.67 -9.41
CA GLY A 142 -1.13 26.88 -9.43
C GLY A 142 -1.92 25.67 -9.94
N SER A 143 -3.19 25.87 -10.18
CA SER A 143 -4.17 24.90 -10.65
C SER A 143 -5.27 25.62 -11.42
N ASP A 144 -6.23 24.88 -11.97
CA ASP A 144 -7.45 25.42 -12.58
C ASP A 144 -7.22 26.55 -13.57
N ARG A 145 -6.50 26.27 -14.65
CA ARG A 145 -6.29 27.27 -15.70
C ARG A 145 -6.25 26.69 -17.10
N ASP A 146 -6.59 27.55 -18.05
CA ASP A 146 -6.45 27.25 -19.47
C ASP A 146 -4.97 27.33 -19.88
N VAL A 147 -4.59 26.41 -20.75
CA VAL A 147 -3.23 26.32 -21.28
C VAL A 147 -3.24 26.08 -22.77
N THR A 148 -2.15 26.49 -23.39
CA THR A 148 -1.83 26.12 -24.78
C THR A 148 -0.35 25.76 -24.83
N VAL A 149 -0.05 24.56 -25.34
CA VAL A 149 1.31 24.05 -25.57
C VAL A 149 1.49 23.64 -27.02
N ALA A 150 2.73 23.58 -27.48
CA ALA A 150 3.02 23.11 -28.82
C ALA A 150 2.68 21.61 -28.96
N ASN A 151 2.15 21.21 -30.12
CA ASN A 151 1.92 19.82 -30.46
C ASN A 151 3.19 19.20 -31.06
N GLY A 152 4.23 19.03 -30.24
CA GLY A 152 5.51 18.47 -30.66
C GLY A 152 6.46 19.44 -31.36
N ALA A 153 7.47 18.94 -31.98
CA ALA A 153 8.49 19.73 -32.70
C ALA A 153 8.11 19.94 -34.16
N GLY A 154 8.06 21.20 -34.56
CA GLY A 154 8.30 21.69 -35.91
C GLY A 154 7.30 21.34 -37.01
N ASP A 155 6.84 20.12 -37.12
CA ASP A 155 5.97 19.67 -38.20
C ASP A 155 4.52 19.38 -37.79
N GLY A 156 4.19 19.61 -36.53
CA GLY A 156 2.83 19.47 -36.00
C GLY A 156 2.21 18.05 -36.11
N LYS A 157 3.02 17.03 -36.22
CA LYS A 157 2.55 15.66 -36.52
C LYS A 157 2.63 14.71 -35.32
N TRP A 158 2.71 15.21 -34.12
CA TRP A 158 2.84 14.34 -32.96
C TRP A 158 1.49 13.76 -32.53
N LEU A 159 0.62 14.52 -31.91
CA LEU A 159 -0.70 14.04 -31.56
C LEU A 159 -1.70 14.45 -32.67
N LYS A 160 -2.50 13.51 -33.14
CA LYS A 160 -3.46 13.79 -34.23
C LYS A 160 -4.45 14.89 -33.85
N PRO A 161 -4.79 15.81 -34.78
CA PRO A 161 -5.84 16.79 -34.53
C PRO A 161 -7.17 16.14 -34.14
N GLY A 162 -7.85 16.75 -33.16
CA GLY A 162 -9.12 16.25 -32.64
C GLY A 162 -9.41 16.81 -31.25
N THR A 163 -10.52 16.39 -30.68
CA THR A 163 -10.89 16.67 -29.28
C THR A 163 -10.59 15.45 -28.42
N TYR A 164 -9.87 15.65 -27.34
CA TYR A 164 -9.45 14.61 -26.42
C TYR A 164 -10.01 14.91 -25.03
N LYS A 165 -10.50 13.88 -24.35
CA LYS A 165 -10.90 14.01 -22.95
C LYS A 165 -9.65 14.06 -22.08
N ASP A 166 -9.61 14.99 -21.12
CA ASP A 166 -8.68 14.93 -20.00
C ASP A 166 -9.09 13.79 -19.05
N MET A 167 -8.24 12.82 -18.91
CA MET A 167 -8.50 11.63 -18.10
C MET A 167 -8.30 11.87 -16.59
N VAL A 168 -7.74 13.03 -16.21
CA VAL A 168 -7.56 13.47 -14.81
C VAL A 168 -8.67 14.42 -14.40
N GLY A 169 -8.76 15.58 -15.04
CA GLY A 169 -9.72 16.62 -14.69
C GLY A 169 -11.10 16.47 -15.36
N GLY A 170 -11.23 15.56 -16.33
CA GLY A 170 -12.49 15.28 -17.03
C GLY A 170 -12.90 16.30 -18.08
N GLY A 171 -12.14 17.38 -18.25
CA GLY A 171 -12.35 18.39 -19.28
C GLY A 171 -12.00 17.90 -20.70
N ALA A 172 -12.01 18.80 -21.67
CA ALA A 172 -11.62 18.51 -23.05
C ALA A 172 -10.43 19.36 -23.49
N PHE A 173 -9.54 18.74 -24.28
CA PHE A 173 -8.46 19.42 -24.97
C PHE A 173 -8.70 19.38 -26.48
N THR A 174 -8.50 20.52 -27.12
CA THR A 174 -8.49 20.61 -28.56
C THR A 174 -7.05 20.54 -29.06
N VAL A 175 -6.80 19.57 -29.93
CA VAL A 175 -5.52 19.37 -30.59
C VAL A 175 -5.66 19.78 -32.05
N ASN A 176 -4.79 20.65 -32.51
CA ASN A 176 -4.63 20.99 -33.92
C ASN A 176 -3.21 20.64 -34.39
N ALA A 177 -2.88 20.98 -35.62
CA ALA A 177 -1.58 20.62 -36.21
C ALA A 177 -0.38 21.21 -35.44
N SER A 178 -0.55 22.30 -34.69
CA SER A 178 0.56 23.02 -34.04
C SER A 178 0.41 23.15 -32.53
N THR A 179 -0.78 23.01 -31.98
CA THR A 179 -1.03 23.26 -30.54
C THR A 179 -1.97 22.24 -29.92
N ILE A 180 -1.86 22.11 -28.61
CA ILE A 180 -2.75 21.41 -27.71
C ILE A 180 -3.26 22.44 -26.70
N SER A 181 -4.57 22.68 -26.68
CA SER A 181 -5.21 23.71 -25.83
C SER A 181 -6.34 23.12 -25.03
N GLY A 182 -6.46 23.46 -23.77
CA GLY A 182 -7.53 23.01 -22.89
C GLY A 182 -7.35 23.49 -21.46
N HIS A 183 -8.21 23.02 -20.57
CA HIS A 183 -8.22 23.37 -19.16
C HIS A 183 -7.51 22.29 -18.34
N VAL A 184 -6.53 22.69 -17.52
CA VAL A 184 -5.87 21.82 -16.55
C VAL A 184 -6.50 22.08 -15.18
N GLY A 185 -7.08 21.05 -14.57
CA GLY A 185 -7.81 21.15 -13.30
C GLY A 185 -6.93 21.26 -12.04
N GLU A 186 -7.53 20.95 -10.89
CA GLU A 186 -6.98 21.17 -9.53
C GLU A 186 -5.63 20.51 -9.27
N SER A 187 -5.36 19.33 -9.81
CA SER A 187 -4.07 18.64 -9.63
C SER A 187 -2.91 19.37 -10.31
N GLY A 188 -3.21 20.24 -11.29
CA GLY A 188 -2.22 20.84 -12.17
C GLY A 188 -1.61 19.86 -13.16
N ILE A 189 -2.24 18.70 -13.34
CA ILE A 189 -1.87 17.64 -14.28
C ILE A 189 -3.08 17.34 -15.16
N ALA A 190 -2.89 17.31 -16.47
CA ALA A 190 -3.85 16.79 -17.42
C ALA A 190 -3.20 15.67 -18.26
N VAL A 191 -3.97 14.63 -18.53
CA VAL A 191 -3.51 13.48 -19.32
C VAL A 191 -4.53 13.22 -20.41
N ILE A 192 -4.09 13.35 -21.66
CA ILE A 192 -4.91 13.13 -22.83
C ILE A 192 -4.33 12.03 -23.71
N TYR A 193 -5.14 11.08 -24.10
CA TYR A 193 -4.74 10.02 -25.04
C TYR A 193 -5.97 9.38 -25.67
N ASN A 194 -5.78 8.64 -26.74
CA ASN A 194 -6.85 7.89 -27.35
C ASN A 194 -7.14 6.63 -26.49
N ALA A 195 -8.05 6.74 -25.54
CA ALA A 195 -8.44 5.65 -24.65
C ALA A 195 -9.00 4.41 -25.39
N GLY A 196 -9.45 4.57 -26.63
CA GLY A 196 -9.86 3.45 -27.47
C GLY A 196 -8.70 2.53 -27.90
N SER A 197 -7.44 2.92 -27.64
CA SER A 197 -6.25 2.11 -27.89
C SER A 197 -5.80 1.31 -26.65
N ILE A 198 -6.34 1.57 -25.47
CA ILE A 198 -6.06 0.77 -24.29
C ILE A 198 -7.00 -0.41 -24.28
N VAL A 199 -6.54 -1.52 -24.77
CA VAL A 199 -7.13 -2.81 -24.42
C VAL A 199 -6.47 -3.21 -23.10
N LEU A 200 -7.09 -2.85 -21.98
CA LEU A 200 -6.73 -3.43 -20.69
C LEU A 200 -6.98 -4.94 -20.80
N PRO A 201 -6.04 -5.78 -20.39
CA PRO A 201 -6.29 -7.21 -20.44
C PRO A 201 -7.50 -7.55 -19.58
N PRO A 202 -8.28 -8.55 -19.97
CA PRO A 202 -9.36 -9.03 -19.13
C PRO A 202 -8.76 -9.70 -17.89
N GLU A 203 -9.36 -9.46 -16.73
CA GLU A 203 -8.91 -10.02 -15.46
C GLU A 203 -10.08 -10.38 -14.54
N VAL A 204 -9.80 -11.16 -13.51
CA VAL A 204 -10.72 -11.40 -12.39
C VAL A 204 -10.06 -10.94 -11.11
N VAL A 205 -10.70 -10.01 -10.40
CA VAL A 205 -10.26 -9.52 -9.10
C VAL A 205 -11.03 -10.24 -8.00
N PHE A 206 -10.34 -10.61 -6.92
CA PHE A 206 -10.91 -11.37 -5.82
C PHE A 206 -10.94 -10.57 -4.52
N ASN A 207 -12.03 -10.71 -3.78
CA ASN A 207 -12.16 -10.22 -2.42
C ASN A 207 -12.66 -11.37 -1.52
N PRO A 208 -11.92 -11.78 -0.49
CA PRO A 208 -10.63 -11.24 -0.07
C PRO A 208 -9.51 -11.48 -1.08
N ALA A 209 -8.40 -10.74 -0.93
CA ALA A 209 -7.24 -10.80 -1.84
C ALA A 209 -6.52 -12.15 -1.76
N ASP A 210 -5.71 -12.44 -2.80
CA ASP A 210 -4.81 -13.60 -2.85
C ASP A 210 -3.92 -13.68 -1.60
N GLY A 211 -3.67 -14.90 -1.13
CA GLY A 211 -2.87 -15.15 0.07
C GLY A 211 -3.61 -14.99 1.39
N THR A 212 -4.91 -14.65 1.40
CA THR A 212 -5.68 -14.51 2.65
C THR A 212 -5.80 -15.85 3.36
N ALA A 213 -5.49 -15.86 4.67
CA ALA A 213 -5.76 -17.00 5.55
C ALA A 213 -7.16 -16.89 6.16
N PHE A 214 -7.82 -18.02 6.41
CA PHE A 214 -9.11 -18.10 7.07
C PHE A 214 -9.20 -19.29 8.01
N SER A 215 -9.94 -19.15 9.10
CA SER A 215 -10.07 -20.18 10.15
C SER A 215 -11.48 -20.73 10.30
N ASP A 216 -12.44 -20.13 9.67
CA ASP A 216 -13.82 -20.62 9.67
C ASP A 216 -13.95 -21.85 8.77
N GLU A 217 -15.06 -22.57 8.88
CA GLU A 217 -15.32 -23.73 8.05
C GLU A 217 -15.25 -23.41 6.56
N THR A 218 -15.75 -22.26 6.19
CA THR A 218 -15.75 -21.75 4.82
C THR A 218 -15.32 -20.28 4.75
N LEU A 219 -14.77 -19.88 3.62
CA LEU A 219 -14.49 -18.51 3.24
C LEU A 219 -15.45 -18.07 2.13
N THR A 220 -16.11 -16.94 2.32
CA THR A 220 -16.90 -16.30 1.25
C THR A 220 -15.98 -15.46 0.37
N VAL A 221 -15.99 -15.74 -0.92
CA VAL A 221 -15.16 -15.08 -1.93
C VAL A 221 -16.07 -14.41 -2.96
N THR A 222 -15.73 -13.18 -3.33
CA THR A 222 -16.33 -12.48 -4.46
C THR A 222 -15.32 -12.37 -5.59
N ALA A 223 -15.67 -12.84 -6.78
CA ALA A 223 -14.90 -12.72 -8.01
C ALA A 223 -15.58 -11.66 -8.91
N THR A 224 -14.84 -10.61 -9.28
CA THR A 224 -15.30 -9.50 -10.12
C THR A 224 -14.57 -9.53 -11.45
N PRO A 225 -15.25 -9.74 -12.59
CA PRO A 225 -14.61 -9.68 -13.90
C PRO A 225 -14.40 -8.22 -14.30
N LEU A 226 -13.18 -7.87 -14.70
CA LEU A 226 -12.82 -6.54 -15.21
C LEU A 226 -12.39 -6.65 -16.68
N ASN A 227 -12.80 -5.70 -17.50
CA ASN A 227 -12.48 -5.65 -18.94
C ASN A 227 -12.83 -6.94 -19.71
N ALA A 228 -13.75 -7.74 -19.20
CA ALA A 228 -14.13 -9.04 -19.72
C ALA A 228 -15.61 -9.08 -20.11
N VAL A 229 -15.93 -9.76 -21.19
CA VAL A 229 -17.31 -10.09 -21.58
C VAL A 229 -17.75 -11.45 -21.03
N SER A 230 -16.79 -12.28 -20.67
CA SER A 230 -17.01 -13.55 -19.98
C SER A 230 -15.83 -13.91 -19.11
N ALA A 231 -16.10 -14.60 -18.01
CA ALA A 231 -15.10 -15.13 -17.11
C ALA A 231 -15.54 -16.50 -16.57
N TRP A 232 -14.58 -17.25 -16.08
CA TRP A 232 -14.84 -18.51 -15.38
C TRP A 232 -13.90 -18.64 -14.17
N ILE A 233 -14.34 -19.38 -13.18
CA ILE A 233 -13.52 -19.83 -12.06
C ILE A 233 -13.58 -21.38 -11.97
N GLN A 234 -12.52 -21.94 -11.40
CA GLN A 234 -12.43 -23.35 -11.04
C GLN A 234 -11.79 -23.45 -9.66
N VAL A 235 -12.51 -23.99 -8.69
CA VAL A 235 -12.03 -24.20 -7.32
C VAL A 235 -11.36 -25.57 -7.27
N ASN A 236 -10.07 -25.62 -6.94
CA ASN A 236 -9.23 -26.81 -6.98
C ASN A 236 -9.43 -27.58 -8.30
N ASP A 237 -9.73 -28.88 -8.23
CA ASP A 237 -9.99 -29.74 -9.39
C ASP A 237 -11.50 -29.84 -9.74
N GLY A 238 -12.32 -28.95 -9.20
CA GLY A 238 -13.77 -28.95 -9.44
C GLY A 238 -14.15 -28.51 -10.86
N ALA A 239 -15.44 -28.44 -11.14
CA ALA A 239 -15.94 -27.97 -12.42
C ALA A 239 -15.74 -26.47 -12.62
N LYS A 240 -15.46 -26.04 -13.85
CA LYS A 240 -15.48 -24.62 -14.22
C LYS A 240 -16.88 -24.05 -14.08
N GLN A 241 -16.94 -22.82 -13.60
CA GLN A 241 -18.17 -22.07 -13.40
C GLN A 241 -18.06 -20.72 -14.11
N ASP A 242 -18.86 -20.53 -15.14
CA ASP A 242 -18.87 -19.29 -15.92
C ASP A 242 -19.65 -18.20 -15.21
N PHE A 243 -19.27 -16.93 -15.49
CA PHE A 243 -19.96 -15.73 -15.03
C PHE A 243 -19.60 -14.51 -15.88
N THR A 244 -20.45 -13.48 -15.83
CA THR A 244 -20.29 -12.22 -16.58
C THR A 244 -20.43 -10.97 -15.70
N ALA A 245 -20.76 -11.14 -14.43
CA ALA A 245 -20.88 -10.10 -13.40
C ALA A 245 -20.32 -10.65 -12.11
N ASP A 246 -20.26 -9.84 -11.05
CA ASP A 246 -19.79 -10.27 -9.75
C ASP A 246 -20.40 -11.59 -9.32
N LYS A 247 -19.53 -12.53 -8.95
CA LYS A 247 -19.91 -13.87 -8.49
C LYS A 247 -19.44 -14.09 -7.06
N GLN A 248 -20.38 -14.26 -6.16
CA GLN A 248 -20.10 -14.64 -4.79
C GLN A 248 -20.26 -16.16 -4.62
N PHE A 249 -19.33 -16.80 -3.92
CA PHE A 249 -19.33 -18.23 -3.64
C PHE A 249 -18.53 -18.52 -2.36
N THR A 250 -18.69 -19.72 -1.81
CA THR A 250 -17.96 -20.17 -0.63
C THR A 250 -16.96 -21.26 -0.99
N VAL A 251 -15.83 -21.26 -0.30
CA VAL A 251 -14.77 -22.25 -0.48
C VAL A 251 -14.31 -22.79 0.88
N GLY A 252 -13.65 -23.92 0.89
CA GLY A 252 -12.94 -24.44 2.08
C GLY A 252 -13.68 -25.48 2.90
N ALA A 253 -14.99 -25.78 2.66
CA ALA A 253 -15.73 -26.81 3.42
C ALA A 253 -15.00 -28.16 3.43
N ASP A 254 -14.54 -28.60 2.26
CA ASP A 254 -13.88 -29.90 2.09
C ASP A 254 -12.36 -29.84 2.18
N VAL A 255 -11.79 -28.73 2.68
CA VAL A 255 -10.35 -28.53 2.78
C VAL A 255 -9.91 -28.67 4.23
N ALA A 256 -8.91 -29.53 4.47
CA ALA A 256 -8.33 -29.70 5.79
C ALA A 256 -7.52 -28.48 6.23
N TYR A 257 -7.44 -28.26 7.55
CA TYR A 257 -6.57 -27.22 8.11
C TYR A 257 -5.10 -27.41 7.68
N GLY A 258 -4.40 -26.31 7.45
CA GLY A 258 -3.03 -26.27 6.95
C GLY A 258 -2.91 -26.46 5.42
N LYS A 259 -4.04 -26.64 4.71
CA LYS A 259 -4.08 -26.80 3.26
C LYS A 259 -4.61 -25.55 2.57
N ASN A 260 -4.26 -25.43 1.30
CA ASN A 260 -4.68 -24.33 0.46
C ASN A 260 -5.95 -24.68 -0.33
N VAL A 261 -6.77 -23.66 -0.58
CA VAL A 261 -7.77 -23.63 -1.63
C VAL A 261 -7.19 -22.85 -2.78
N THR A 262 -7.09 -23.40 -3.96
CA THR A 262 -6.65 -22.71 -5.16
C THR A 262 -7.85 -22.45 -6.06
N ILE A 263 -8.01 -21.20 -6.51
CA ILE A 263 -9.01 -20.83 -7.50
C ILE A 263 -8.27 -20.42 -8.76
N THR A 264 -8.38 -21.21 -9.79
CA THR A 264 -7.92 -20.86 -11.14
C THR A 264 -9.03 -20.10 -11.83
N TRP A 265 -8.67 -19.10 -12.61
CA TRP A 265 -9.63 -18.27 -13.32
C TRP A 265 -9.19 -17.98 -14.75
N GLY A 266 -10.16 -17.64 -15.61
CA GLY A 266 -9.91 -17.06 -16.91
C GLY A 266 -10.94 -16.00 -17.20
N ALA A 267 -10.54 -15.00 -17.98
CA ALA A 267 -11.38 -13.90 -18.43
C ALA A 267 -11.14 -13.64 -19.92
N THR A 268 -12.17 -13.33 -20.67
CA THR A 268 -12.10 -13.09 -22.11
C THR A 268 -12.71 -11.72 -22.43
N ASP A 269 -11.99 -10.88 -23.16
CA ASP A 269 -12.46 -9.56 -23.60
C ASP A 269 -13.38 -9.65 -24.85
N LYS A 270 -13.87 -8.51 -25.29
CA LYS A 270 -14.75 -8.39 -26.47
C LYS A 270 -14.05 -8.72 -27.79
N GLU A 271 -12.73 -8.68 -27.84
CA GLU A 271 -11.93 -9.06 -28.98
C GLU A 271 -11.58 -10.57 -29.00
N GLY A 272 -11.98 -11.32 -27.96
CA GLY A 272 -11.71 -12.74 -27.82
C GLY A 272 -10.34 -13.07 -27.19
N LYS A 273 -9.59 -12.07 -26.70
CA LYS A 273 -8.37 -12.29 -25.98
C LYS A 273 -8.69 -12.84 -24.60
N THR A 274 -7.98 -13.90 -24.19
CA THR A 274 -8.18 -14.56 -22.90
C THR A 274 -6.92 -14.45 -22.06
N GLU A 275 -7.10 -14.06 -20.79
CA GLU A 275 -6.08 -14.14 -19.74
C GLU A 275 -6.52 -15.14 -18.68
N THR A 276 -5.54 -15.75 -18.00
CA THR A 276 -5.77 -16.75 -16.95
C THR A 276 -4.83 -16.50 -15.77
N GLY A 277 -5.25 -16.89 -14.60
CA GLY A 277 -4.44 -16.80 -13.39
C GLY A 277 -4.97 -17.67 -12.28
N SER A 278 -4.42 -17.50 -11.09
CA SER A 278 -4.89 -18.20 -9.89
C SER A 278 -4.74 -17.32 -8.66
N VAL A 279 -5.60 -17.57 -7.67
CA VAL A 279 -5.48 -17.08 -6.30
C VAL A 279 -5.54 -18.23 -5.32
N THR A 280 -4.92 -18.07 -4.18
CA THR A 280 -4.80 -19.13 -3.17
C THR A 280 -5.20 -18.60 -1.81
N TYR A 281 -6.02 -19.35 -1.10
CA TYR A 281 -6.43 -19.09 0.27
C TYR A 281 -5.96 -20.22 1.18
N LYS A 282 -5.42 -19.88 2.36
CA LYS A 282 -4.92 -20.89 3.29
C LYS A 282 -5.94 -21.13 4.40
N LYS A 283 -6.43 -22.35 4.56
CA LYS A 283 -7.27 -22.72 5.70
C LYS A 283 -6.39 -23.04 6.90
N VAL A 284 -6.47 -22.21 7.95
CA VAL A 284 -5.68 -22.35 9.16
C VAL A 284 -6.56 -22.72 10.33
N LYS A 285 -6.02 -23.49 11.27
CA LYS A 285 -6.75 -23.85 12.48
C LYS A 285 -6.90 -22.62 13.38
N ALA A 286 -8.12 -22.35 13.81
CA ALA A 286 -8.33 -21.31 14.81
C ALA A 286 -7.73 -21.76 16.15
N TYR A 287 -6.89 -20.93 16.73
CA TYR A 287 -6.32 -21.11 18.04
C TYR A 287 -7.00 -20.14 19.02
N VAL A 288 -7.49 -20.70 20.11
CA VAL A 288 -7.95 -19.91 21.26
C VAL A 288 -6.80 -19.97 22.26
N PRO A 289 -6.17 -18.84 22.63
CA PRO A 289 -5.11 -18.86 23.62
C PRO A 289 -5.58 -19.55 24.89
N GLU A 290 -4.79 -20.48 25.40
CA GLU A 290 -5.04 -21.05 26.70
C GLU A 290 -4.87 -19.93 27.74
N LEU A 291 -5.95 -19.55 28.43
CA LEU A 291 -5.99 -18.42 29.34
C LEU A 291 -5.24 -18.67 30.66
N GLY A 292 -4.20 -19.47 30.61
CA GLY A 292 -3.37 -19.83 31.75
C GLY A 292 -3.70 -21.16 32.34
N LYS A 293 -2.74 -21.75 33.07
CA LYS A 293 -2.92 -22.97 33.84
C LYS A 293 -3.55 -22.63 35.19
N ALA A 294 -4.16 -23.61 35.84
CA ALA A 294 -4.88 -23.38 37.10
C ALA A 294 -4.03 -22.78 38.23
N ASP A 295 -2.72 -23.03 38.19
CA ASP A 295 -1.71 -22.54 39.13
C ASP A 295 -0.90 -21.33 38.62
N GLU A 296 -1.26 -20.78 37.46
CA GLU A 296 -0.56 -19.67 36.81
C GLU A 296 -1.25 -18.34 37.10
N ILE A 297 -0.45 -17.32 37.42
CA ILE A 297 -0.92 -15.92 37.44
C ILE A 297 -0.53 -15.31 36.10
N SER A 298 -1.52 -14.97 35.27
CA SER A 298 -1.27 -14.47 33.91
C SER A 298 -2.39 -13.55 33.39
N CYS A 299 -2.09 -12.80 32.34
CA CYS A 299 -3.08 -12.06 31.59
C CYS A 299 -2.64 -11.88 30.12
N PHE A 300 -3.58 -11.51 29.27
CA PHE A 300 -3.38 -11.33 27.83
C PHE A 300 -3.73 -9.91 27.41
N LEU A 301 -2.98 -9.38 26.45
CA LEU A 301 -3.26 -8.11 25.78
C LEU A 301 -3.37 -8.33 24.29
N GLU A 302 -4.51 -8.02 23.70
CA GLU A 302 -4.70 -7.85 22.26
C GLU A 302 -4.57 -6.37 21.89
N THR A 303 -3.63 -6.03 21.00
CA THR A 303 -3.38 -4.65 20.58
C THR A 303 -2.76 -4.56 19.20
N SER A 304 -2.92 -3.42 18.55
CA SER A 304 -2.26 -3.11 17.26
C SER A 304 -0.76 -2.80 17.42
N ASN A 305 -0.24 -2.62 18.63
CA ASN A 305 1.16 -2.32 18.87
C ASN A 305 2.06 -3.50 18.51
N ALA A 306 3.23 -3.21 17.94
CA ALA A 306 4.22 -4.23 17.58
C ALA A 306 4.91 -4.88 18.80
N ALA A 307 4.93 -4.21 19.93
CA ALA A 307 5.46 -4.71 21.20
C ALA A 307 4.66 -4.12 22.37
N ALA A 308 4.63 -4.85 23.46
CA ALA A 308 3.93 -4.44 24.68
C ALA A 308 4.74 -4.81 25.93
N ALA A 309 4.46 -4.14 27.04
CA ALA A 309 4.93 -4.47 28.37
C ALA A 309 3.78 -4.28 29.38
N VAL A 310 3.94 -4.73 30.59
CA VAL A 310 2.94 -4.57 31.64
C VAL A 310 3.59 -4.31 32.97
N TYR A 311 3.03 -3.37 33.75
CA TYR A 311 3.33 -3.18 35.15
C TYR A 311 2.20 -3.74 35.98
N VAL A 312 2.50 -4.65 36.93
CA VAL A 312 1.50 -5.39 37.71
C VAL A 312 1.84 -5.27 39.18
N TRP A 313 0.86 -4.88 40.00
CA TRP A 313 1.08 -4.69 41.44
C TRP A 313 -0.14 -4.98 42.28
N ASN A 314 0.05 -5.05 43.62
CA ASN A 314 -1.01 -5.07 44.57
C ASN A 314 -0.75 -4.02 45.68
N ASN A 315 -1.52 -2.95 45.68
CA ASN A 315 -1.50 -1.87 46.67
C ASN A 315 -2.56 -2.04 47.78
N LYS A 316 -3.32 -3.15 47.75
CA LYS A 316 -4.29 -3.47 48.81
C LYS A 316 -3.64 -4.16 50.00
N VAL A 317 -2.32 -4.43 49.90
CA VAL A 317 -1.51 -5.03 50.99
C VAL A 317 -0.32 -4.13 51.30
N SER A 318 0.24 -4.28 52.52
CA SER A 318 1.41 -3.52 52.94
C SER A 318 2.50 -4.50 53.40
N PRO A 319 3.72 -4.43 52.88
CA PRO A 319 4.20 -3.52 51.78
C PRO A 319 3.52 -3.83 50.46
N VAL A 320 3.52 -2.86 49.54
CA VAL A 320 3.02 -3.05 48.16
C VAL A 320 3.81 -4.14 47.47
N ILE A 321 3.14 -5.11 46.87
CA ILE A 321 3.73 -6.19 46.11
C ILE A 321 3.83 -5.76 44.64
N LYS A 322 5.00 -5.93 43.99
CA LYS A 322 5.27 -5.65 42.59
C LYS A 322 5.61 -6.94 41.86
N TYR A 323 4.76 -7.37 40.94
CA TYR A 323 4.87 -8.66 40.25
C TYR A 323 5.74 -8.61 38.99
N ALA A 324 5.94 -7.42 38.44
CA ALA A 324 6.76 -7.20 37.23
C ALA A 324 8.09 -6.45 37.54
N GLY A 325 8.50 -6.41 38.81
CA GLY A 325 9.62 -5.59 39.27
C GLY A 325 9.24 -4.12 39.45
N ASP A 326 10.22 -3.24 39.51
CA ASP A 326 9.98 -1.80 39.53
C ASP A 326 9.49 -1.29 38.19
N TRP A 327 9.02 -0.04 38.12
CA TRP A 327 8.48 0.55 36.91
C TRP A 327 9.44 0.44 35.71
N ASN A 328 10.73 0.72 35.95
CA ASN A 328 11.75 0.63 34.88
C ASN A 328 12.02 -0.82 34.44
N ASP A 329 11.92 -1.78 35.34
CA ASP A 329 12.04 -3.20 34.98
C ASP A 329 10.87 -3.64 34.11
N ALA A 330 9.64 -3.24 34.48
CA ALA A 330 8.44 -3.54 33.71
C ALA A 330 8.47 -2.96 32.28
N ILE A 331 8.94 -1.71 32.10
CA ILE A 331 9.08 -1.09 30.79
C ILE A 331 10.05 -1.87 29.88
N ASN A 332 11.12 -2.39 30.45
CA ASN A 332 12.18 -3.08 29.72
C ASN A 332 11.86 -4.55 29.42
N LYS A 333 10.94 -5.19 30.19
CA LYS A 333 10.53 -6.58 30.00
C LYS A 333 9.38 -6.66 29.02
N LYS A 334 9.69 -6.84 27.72
CA LYS A 334 8.63 -7.00 26.70
C LYS A 334 7.87 -8.30 26.88
N LEU A 335 6.56 -8.23 26.63
CA LEU A 335 5.68 -9.40 26.70
C LEU A 335 5.94 -10.34 25.52
N PRO A 336 5.94 -11.65 25.73
CA PRO A 336 5.92 -12.62 24.64
C PRO A 336 4.70 -12.41 23.74
N LEU A 337 4.94 -12.37 22.43
CA LEU A 337 3.89 -12.44 21.42
C LEU A 337 3.45 -13.90 21.28
N VAL A 338 2.18 -14.18 21.50
CA VAL A 338 1.62 -15.55 21.38
C VAL A 338 0.87 -15.79 20.07
N GLY A 339 0.66 -14.76 19.27
CA GLY A 339 0.04 -14.85 17.95
C GLY A 339 -0.68 -13.57 17.56
N LYS A 340 -1.49 -13.68 16.50
CA LYS A 340 -2.40 -12.61 16.06
C LYS A 340 -3.84 -13.04 16.17
N SER A 341 -4.70 -12.12 16.56
CA SER A 341 -6.13 -12.32 16.52
C SER A 341 -6.65 -12.34 15.07
N VAL A 342 -7.84 -12.86 14.86
CA VAL A 342 -8.50 -12.84 13.53
C VAL A 342 -8.76 -11.42 13.02
N SER A 343 -8.72 -10.41 13.88
CA SER A 343 -8.75 -8.99 13.51
C SER A 343 -7.39 -8.42 13.10
N GLY A 344 -6.34 -9.25 13.08
CA GLY A 344 -4.97 -8.86 12.71
C GLY A 344 -4.18 -8.15 13.81
N LYS A 345 -4.72 -8.02 15.04
CA LYS A 345 -4.02 -7.45 16.17
C LYS A 345 -3.08 -8.47 16.81
N ASN A 346 -1.98 -8.01 17.38
CA ASN A 346 -1.04 -8.83 18.13
C ASN A 346 -1.65 -9.24 19.48
N VAL A 347 -1.42 -10.49 19.90
CA VAL A 347 -1.82 -11.01 21.19
C VAL A 347 -0.58 -11.34 22.00
N PHE A 348 -0.41 -10.65 23.12
CA PHE A 348 0.70 -10.82 24.05
C PHE A 348 0.23 -11.52 25.33
N LYS A 349 1.11 -12.31 25.97
CA LYS A 349 0.86 -12.95 27.24
C LYS A 349 1.85 -12.47 28.29
N TRP A 350 1.37 -12.10 29.47
CA TRP A 350 2.20 -11.94 30.66
C TRP A 350 1.96 -13.12 31.59
N THR A 351 3.03 -13.64 32.16
CA THR A 351 3.00 -14.70 33.17
C THR A 351 3.90 -14.31 34.32
N TYR A 352 3.42 -14.48 35.54
CA TYR A 352 4.22 -14.28 36.74
C TYR A 352 5.13 -15.51 36.95
N ASP A 353 6.39 -15.26 37.13
CA ASP A 353 7.46 -16.27 37.31
C ASP A 353 8.08 -16.29 38.72
N GLY A 354 7.51 -15.50 39.64
CA GLY A 354 7.98 -15.41 41.03
C GLY A 354 7.27 -16.39 41.98
N THR A 355 7.51 -16.19 43.26
CA THR A 355 7.01 -17.08 44.35
C THR A 355 5.86 -16.49 45.16
N GLU A 356 5.40 -15.27 44.82
CA GLU A 356 4.32 -14.62 45.54
C GLU A 356 2.98 -15.35 45.28
N THR A 357 2.25 -15.65 46.32
CA THR A 357 0.97 -16.35 46.22
C THR A 357 -0.24 -15.43 46.34
N THR A 358 -0.03 -14.19 46.82
CA THR A 358 -1.08 -13.17 46.87
C THR A 358 -1.39 -12.72 45.46
N ALA A 359 -2.64 -12.66 45.05
CA ALA A 359 -3.01 -12.26 43.70
C ALA A 359 -2.71 -10.76 43.43
N PRO A 360 -2.32 -10.38 42.25
CA PRO A 360 -2.25 -8.98 41.82
C PRO A 360 -3.61 -8.28 41.95
N ALA A 361 -3.59 -6.96 42.16
CA ALA A 361 -4.83 -6.17 42.26
C ALA A 361 -5.01 -5.27 41.00
N GLN A 362 -3.93 -4.76 40.47
CA GLN A 362 -3.99 -3.79 39.35
C GLN A 362 -2.87 -4.03 38.35
N LEU A 363 -3.07 -3.52 37.15
CA LEU A 363 -2.08 -3.50 36.09
C LEU A 363 -2.15 -2.21 35.24
N ILE A 364 -1.08 -1.89 34.55
CA ILE A 364 -1.02 -0.90 33.45
C ILE A 364 -0.31 -1.57 32.29
N PHE A 365 -0.96 -1.56 31.13
CA PHE A 365 -0.29 -1.96 29.90
C PHE A 365 0.51 -0.78 29.30
N LEU A 366 1.63 -1.12 28.68
CA LEU A 366 2.58 -0.19 28.08
C LEU A 366 2.84 -0.60 26.65
N ASP A 367 3.12 0.37 25.77
CA ASP A 367 3.62 0.10 24.42
C ASP A 367 5.08 -0.36 24.40
N GLY A 368 5.63 -0.62 23.22
CA GLY A 368 7.02 -1.01 23.05
C GLY A 368 8.05 0.04 23.51
N ASN A 369 7.65 1.29 23.70
CA ASN A 369 8.49 2.40 24.12
C ASN A 369 8.29 2.76 25.61
N GLY A 370 7.39 2.06 26.31
CA GLY A 370 7.09 2.30 27.73
C GLY A 370 6.04 3.39 27.98
N ASN A 371 5.34 3.86 26.93
CA ASN A 371 4.22 4.76 27.12
C ASN A 371 3.00 3.98 27.61
N LYS A 372 2.20 4.57 28.49
CA LYS A 372 0.99 3.96 29.00
C LYS A 372 -0.05 3.78 27.88
N LEU A 373 -0.52 2.56 27.72
CA LEU A 373 -1.69 2.24 26.89
C LEU A 373 -3.01 2.36 27.68
N THR A 374 -2.94 2.22 29.01
CA THR A 374 -4.09 2.30 29.90
C THR A 374 -3.81 3.20 31.09
N ALA A 375 -4.87 3.62 31.77
CA ALA A 375 -4.81 3.97 33.19
C ALA A 375 -4.58 2.71 34.04
N ASP A 376 -4.65 2.84 35.35
CA ASP A 376 -4.67 1.70 36.26
C ASP A 376 -5.97 0.92 36.04
N VAL A 377 -5.87 -0.35 35.69
CA VAL A 377 -7.02 -1.25 35.50
C VAL A 377 -6.94 -2.41 36.47
N ASP A 378 -8.09 -2.95 36.87
CA ASP A 378 -8.14 -4.10 37.74
C ASP A 378 -7.53 -5.32 37.08
N PHE A 379 -6.67 -6.03 37.83
CA PHE A 379 -6.11 -7.30 37.39
C PHE A 379 -7.13 -8.42 37.55
N VAL A 380 -7.37 -9.16 36.48
CA VAL A 380 -8.14 -10.39 36.48
C VAL A 380 -7.18 -11.53 36.11
N ASN A 381 -7.07 -12.54 37.00
CA ASN A 381 -6.24 -13.68 36.65
C ASN A 381 -6.79 -14.42 35.43
N HIS A 382 -5.91 -14.74 34.48
CA HIS A 382 -6.25 -15.27 33.15
C HIS A 382 -7.13 -14.29 32.33
N GLY A 383 -7.11 -13.01 32.70
CA GLY A 383 -7.90 -11.98 32.02
C GLY A 383 -7.41 -11.68 30.61
N TYR A 384 -8.33 -11.42 29.71
CA TYR A 384 -8.07 -11.00 28.34
C TYR A 384 -8.46 -9.53 28.18
N TYR A 385 -7.53 -8.72 27.67
CA TYR A 385 -7.71 -7.28 27.53
C TYR A 385 -7.55 -6.90 26.05
N VAL A 386 -8.51 -6.18 25.51
CA VAL A 386 -8.50 -5.68 24.12
C VAL A 386 -8.24 -4.18 24.16
N ASP A 387 -7.14 -3.75 23.56
CA ASP A 387 -6.65 -2.36 23.62
C ASP A 387 -6.60 -1.81 25.05
N GLY A 388 -6.35 -2.69 26.02
CA GLY A 388 -6.23 -2.39 27.44
C GLY A 388 -7.54 -2.45 28.25
N ALA A 389 -8.70 -2.62 27.62
CA ALA A 389 -9.96 -2.85 28.32
C ALA A 389 -10.19 -4.35 28.56
N TYR A 390 -10.61 -4.72 29.76
CA TYR A 390 -10.96 -6.12 30.05
C TYR A 390 -12.11 -6.59 29.18
N SER A 391 -11.93 -7.76 28.57
CA SER A 391 -12.92 -8.40 27.71
C SER A 391 -13.30 -9.78 28.26
N THR A 392 -14.58 -10.09 28.24
CA THR A 392 -15.08 -11.44 28.54
C THR A 392 -15.02 -12.37 27.33
N THR A 393 -14.70 -11.84 26.16
CA THR A 393 -14.58 -12.59 24.90
C THR A 393 -13.12 -12.65 24.48
N VAL A 394 -12.58 -13.86 24.39
CA VAL A 394 -11.25 -14.11 23.87
C VAL A 394 -11.32 -14.15 22.35
N THR A 395 -10.53 -13.31 21.69
CA THR A 395 -10.46 -13.30 20.22
C THR A 395 -9.63 -14.51 19.75
N LYS A 396 -10.14 -15.22 18.72
CA LYS A 396 -9.41 -16.31 18.09
C LYS A 396 -8.14 -15.78 17.41
N VAL A 397 -7.10 -16.59 17.40
CA VAL A 397 -5.85 -16.32 16.66
C VAL A 397 -5.62 -17.40 15.60
N HIS A 398 -4.90 -17.06 14.52
CA HIS A 398 -4.50 -18.04 13.53
C HIS A 398 -3.27 -18.81 14.01
N GLU A 399 -3.28 -20.14 13.87
CA GLU A 399 -2.21 -21.00 14.39
C GLU A 399 -0.85 -20.76 13.69
N ASP A 400 -0.87 -20.42 12.42
CA ASP A 400 0.33 -20.14 11.63
C ASP A 400 0.88 -18.70 11.79
N GLU A 401 0.20 -17.87 12.56
CA GLU A 401 0.64 -16.55 12.97
C GLU A 401 1.23 -16.54 14.40
N ILE A 402 1.33 -17.69 15.04
CA ILE A 402 2.03 -17.83 16.31
C ILE A 402 3.52 -17.64 16.04
N VAL A 403 4.09 -16.62 16.64
CA VAL A 403 5.51 -16.31 16.51
C VAL A 403 6.23 -16.95 17.68
N ASP A 404 7.19 -17.85 17.40
CA ASP A 404 8.11 -18.36 18.42
C ASP A 404 9.05 -17.20 18.82
N PRO A 405 8.98 -16.70 20.08
CA PRO A 405 9.76 -15.55 20.49
C PRO A 405 11.28 -15.82 20.57
N GLU A 406 11.73 -17.06 20.45
CA GLU A 406 13.15 -17.40 20.60
C GLU A 406 13.98 -17.17 19.33
N TYR A 407 13.37 -16.95 18.15
CA TYR A 407 14.12 -16.83 16.90
C TYR A 407 13.72 -15.61 16.06
N VAL A 408 14.28 -14.44 16.40
CA VAL A 408 14.36 -13.33 15.45
C VAL A 408 15.68 -13.48 14.69
N TYR A 409 15.64 -14.09 13.52
CA TYR A 409 16.78 -14.10 12.60
C TYR A 409 16.89 -12.75 11.92
N PHE A 410 17.89 -11.96 12.28
CA PHE A 410 18.38 -10.88 11.44
C PHE A 410 19.33 -11.50 10.41
N ASP A 411 18.89 -11.65 9.19
CA ASP A 411 19.77 -11.89 8.07
C ASP A 411 20.43 -10.56 7.70
N ASN A 412 21.68 -10.39 8.13
CA ASN A 412 22.56 -9.29 7.73
C ASN A 412 23.36 -9.72 6.50
N ALA A 413 22.70 -10.05 5.38
CA ALA A 413 23.36 -10.21 4.11
C ALA A 413 23.35 -8.93 3.31
#